data_91c002ff2de419c8c003d38c80502517
#
_entry.id   91c002ff2de419c8c003d38c80502517
#
_cell.length_a   1.000
_cell.length_b   1.000
_cell.length_c   1.000
_cell.angle_alpha   90.00
_cell.angle_beta   90.00
_cell.angle_gamma   90.00
#
_symmetry.space_group_name_H-M   'P 1'
#
loop_
_entity.id
_entity.type
_entity.pdbx_description
1 polymer ?
#
loop_
_entity_poly.entity_id
_entity_poly.type
_entity_poly.pdbx_seq_one_letter_code
_entity_poly.pdbx_strand_id
1 'polypeptide(L)'
;VLRDAEAPRDASFSPDGQKIAYSDRNDLYVYDIASQTTRRITDDGAWNEVINGTTDWVYEEEFGATRAYAFSPDSRRIAYLRFDESEVPLMEMMRFDGKLYNRAYSFKYPKAGERNSVVQLWIADLETGARERIDTGEETDQYIPRIGWTPDGRPWYYRLNRRQNTFEMIVCEPHGAQRTVYEERAQQYVERVDDGTVTFVDRDRFLVRQESHTGFMHLYLYSLRRGILEQVTKGPWEVTQVVGTDGRRVWFLSTETSPLRRNLYSVRLDGKDKQRLTTGEGYYTAAPSAGMKYFITTFSNASTPNVTEVCDAAGKPVRT
;
A
#
# COMPACT_ATOMS: atom_id res chain seq x y z
N VAL A 1 10.04 17.60 16.69
CA VAL A 1 8.60 17.77 16.50
C VAL A 1 7.85 16.79 17.42
N LEU A 2 8.13 15.51 17.40
CA LEU A 2 7.47 14.48 18.22
C LEU A 2 8.21 14.25 19.54
N ARG A 3 8.33 15.30 20.39
CA ARG A 3 9.20 15.29 21.60
C ARG A 3 8.75 14.30 22.66
N ASP A 4 7.48 13.99 22.73
CA ASP A 4 6.89 13.12 23.77
C ASP A 4 6.77 11.64 23.32
N ALA A 5 7.17 11.34 22.09
CA ALA A 5 7.19 9.97 21.57
C ALA A 5 8.50 9.28 21.95
N GLU A 6 8.40 8.02 22.40
CA GLU A 6 9.56 7.21 22.79
C GLU A 6 10.19 6.48 21.61
N ALA A 7 9.35 5.90 20.75
CA ALA A 7 9.77 5.13 19.58
C ALA A 7 8.77 5.30 18.41
N PRO A 8 8.61 6.53 17.88
CA PRO A 8 7.62 6.79 16.83
C PRO A 8 7.96 6.04 15.54
N ARG A 9 6.96 5.38 14.96
CA ARG A 9 7.06 4.61 13.71
C ARG A 9 6.08 5.15 12.69
N ASP A 10 6.40 4.96 11.41
CA ASP A 10 5.53 5.17 10.25
C ASP A 10 4.91 6.58 10.14
N ALA A 11 5.62 7.61 10.60
CA ALA A 11 5.11 8.97 10.61
C ALA A 11 4.74 9.47 9.20
N SER A 12 3.55 10.07 9.04
CA SER A 12 3.11 10.68 7.79
C SER A 12 2.30 11.95 7.99
N PHE A 13 2.43 12.88 7.05
CA PHE A 13 1.61 14.09 7.03
C PHE A 13 0.18 13.79 6.59
N SER A 14 -0.78 14.56 7.12
CA SER A 14 -2.12 14.66 6.55
C SER A 14 -2.07 15.31 5.16
N PRO A 15 -3.06 15.08 4.27
CA PRO A 15 -3.10 15.68 2.93
C PRO A 15 -3.02 17.21 2.92
N ASP A 16 -3.57 17.89 3.93
CA ASP A 16 -3.49 19.36 4.10
C ASP A 16 -2.16 19.84 4.71
N GLY A 17 -1.28 18.92 5.13
CA GLY A 17 0.00 19.23 5.76
C GLY A 17 -0.09 19.80 7.17
N GLN A 18 -1.28 19.80 7.80
CA GLN A 18 -1.47 20.42 9.13
C GLN A 18 -1.25 19.43 10.29
N LYS A 19 -1.27 18.14 10.02
CA LYS A 19 -1.15 17.10 11.05
C LYS A 19 -0.09 16.08 10.67
N ILE A 20 0.45 15.38 11.68
CA ILE A 20 1.33 14.21 11.51
C ILE A 20 0.72 13.06 12.32
N ALA A 21 0.38 11.95 11.67
CA ALA A 21 0.04 10.72 12.35
C ALA A 21 1.28 9.83 12.48
N TYR A 22 1.33 9.06 13.54
CA TYR A 22 2.40 8.09 13.81
C TYR A 22 1.92 7.05 14.83
N SER A 23 2.54 5.88 14.85
CA SER A 23 2.35 4.90 15.91
C SER A 23 3.48 4.99 16.93
N ASP A 24 3.17 4.81 18.20
CA ASP A 24 4.12 4.71 19.31
C ASP A 24 3.57 3.75 20.36
N ARG A 25 4.41 2.78 20.81
CA ARG A 25 4.01 1.78 21.82
C ARG A 25 2.66 1.10 21.52
N ASN A 26 2.50 0.63 20.27
CA ASN A 26 1.31 -0.05 19.76
C ASN A 26 0.02 0.80 19.70
N ASP A 27 0.11 2.11 19.87
CA ASP A 27 -1.01 3.02 19.70
C ASP A 27 -0.79 4.05 18.59
N LEU A 28 -1.91 4.53 18.05
CA LEU A 28 -1.96 5.56 17.02
C LEU A 28 -2.12 6.94 17.65
N TYR A 29 -1.31 7.89 17.18
CA TYR A 29 -1.29 9.29 17.62
C TYR A 29 -1.41 10.22 16.43
N VAL A 30 -1.96 11.41 16.66
CA VAL A 30 -1.98 12.52 15.72
C VAL A 30 -1.46 13.78 16.42
N TYR A 31 -0.42 14.37 15.83
CA TYR A 31 0.16 15.65 16.24
C TYR A 31 -0.38 16.77 15.35
N ASP A 32 -0.95 17.81 15.94
CA ASP A 32 -1.36 19.03 15.26
C ASP A 32 -0.22 20.04 15.25
N ILE A 33 0.20 20.48 14.06
CA ILE A 33 1.39 21.32 13.87
C ILE A 33 1.16 22.73 14.37
N ALA A 34 -0.04 23.27 14.17
CA ALA A 34 -0.35 24.65 14.55
C ALA A 34 -0.48 24.83 16.06
N SER A 35 -1.21 23.96 16.73
CA SER A 35 -1.39 23.99 18.19
C SER A 35 -0.23 23.35 18.95
N GLN A 36 0.64 22.59 18.28
CA GLN A 36 1.73 21.81 18.87
C GLN A 36 1.24 20.79 19.92
N THR A 37 0.05 20.24 19.72
CA THR A 37 -0.55 19.26 20.63
C THR A 37 -0.60 17.87 20.01
N THR A 38 -0.43 16.86 20.86
CA THR A 38 -0.57 15.43 20.47
C THR A 38 -1.88 14.90 21.02
N ARG A 39 -2.64 14.22 20.16
CA ARG A 39 -3.81 13.47 20.55
C ARG A 39 -3.56 11.98 20.35
N ARG A 40 -3.76 11.19 21.40
CA ARG A 40 -3.80 9.72 21.34
C ARG A 40 -5.15 9.30 20.74
N ILE A 41 -5.11 8.53 19.65
CA ILE A 41 -6.31 8.08 18.93
C ILE A 41 -6.79 6.73 19.45
N THR A 42 -5.86 5.83 19.78
CA THR A 42 -6.15 4.52 20.38
C THR A 42 -5.48 4.42 21.73
N ASP A 43 -6.01 3.56 22.62
CA ASP A 43 -5.62 3.51 24.03
C ASP A 43 -5.53 2.08 24.59
N ASP A 44 -5.63 1.06 23.72
CA ASP A 44 -5.62 -0.35 24.08
C ASP A 44 -4.37 -1.09 23.55
N GLY A 45 -3.41 -0.37 22.97
CA GLY A 45 -2.14 -0.93 22.50
C GLY A 45 -1.33 -1.58 23.62
N ALA A 46 -0.95 -2.85 23.44
CA ALA A 46 -0.17 -3.62 24.40
C ALA A 46 0.77 -4.60 23.67
N TRP A 47 1.99 -4.75 24.20
CA TRP A 47 2.98 -5.66 23.64
C TRP A 47 2.52 -7.11 23.68
N ASN A 48 2.60 -7.81 22.55
CA ASN A 48 2.14 -9.19 22.37
C ASN A 48 0.62 -9.40 22.58
N GLU A 49 -0.19 -8.34 22.48
CA GLU A 49 -1.65 -8.41 22.62
C GLU A 49 -2.37 -7.60 21.55
N VAL A 50 -2.14 -6.28 21.50
CA VAL A 50 -2.87 -5.39 20.57
C VAL A 50 -1.92 -4.39 19.92
N ILE A 51 -2.07 -4.23 18.62
CA ILE A 51 -1.33 -3.25 17.82
C ILE A 51 -2.31 -2.36 17.06
N ASN A 52 -2.10 -1.04 17.09
CA ASN A 52 -2.92 -0.07 16.38
C ASN A 52 -2.06 0.82 15.48
N GLY A 53 -2.44 0.98 14.22
CA GLY A 53 -1.82 1.94 13.29
C GLY A 53 -0.44 1.55 12.74
N THR A 54 0.16 0.49 13.24
CA THR A 54 1.29 -0.23 12.64
C THR A 54 0.89 -1.69 12.49
N THR A 55 1.73 -2.53 11.90
CA THR A 55 1.38 -3.91 11.57
C THR A 55 2.03 -4.93 12.52
N ASP A 56 1.48 -6.15 12.54
CA ASP A 56 2.11 -7.31 13.14
C ASP A 56 3.24 -7.87 12.25
N TRP A 57 3.90 -8.90 12.74
CA TRP A 57 5.02 -9.53 12.03
C TRP A 57 4.61 -10.07 10.64
N VAL A 58 3.44 -10.69 10.51
CA VAL A 58 2.96 -11.29 9.24
C VAL A 58 2.78 -10.21 8.17
N TYR A 59 2.17 -9.09 8.52
CA TYR A 59 1.91 -8.02 7.56
C TYR A 59 3.19 -7.26 7.17
N GLU A 60 4.12 -7.09 8.13
CA GLU A 60 5.43 -6.48 7.84
C GLU A 60 6.23 -7.37 6.89
N GLU A 61 6.34 -8.67 7.17
CA GLU A 61 7.18 -9.60 6.42
C GLU A 61 6.54 -10.04 5.10
N GLU A 62 5.28 -10.49 5.13
CA GLU A 62 4.63 -11.10 3.97
C GLU A 62 4.03 -10.07 2.99
N PHE A 63 3.46 -8.98 3.50
CA PHE A 63 2.84 -7.95 2.66
C PHE A 63 3.72 -6.70 2.49
N GLY A 64 4.87 -6.61 3.18
CA GLY A 64 5.73 -5.43 3.16
C GLY A 64 5.00 -4.17 3.64
N ALA A 65 4.07 -4.33 4.57
CA ALA A 65 3.26 -3.26 5.12
C ALA A 65 3.71 -2.95 6.55
N THR A 66 4.18 -1.74 6.82
CA THR A 66 4.51 -1.27 8.16
C THR A 66 3.47 -0.31 8.69
N ARG A 67 3.00 0.60 7.84
CA ARG A 67 1.97 1.57 8.19
C ARG A 67 0.57 1.00 7.98
N ALA A 68 -0.20 0.94 9.04
CA ALA A 68 -1.57 0.42 9.05
C ALA A 68 -2.62 1.53 9.32
N TYR A 69 -2.41 2.73 8.77
CA TYR A 69 -3.36 3.83 8.83
C TYR A 69 -3.31 4.72 7.57
N ALA A 70 -4.39 5.44 7.31
CA ALA A 70 -4.50 6.38 6.21
C ALA A 70 -5.43 7.56 6.57
N PHE A 71 -4.97 8.81 6.32
CA PHE A 71 -5.82 9.98 6.42
C PHE A 71 -6.85 10.04 5.29
N SER A 72 -8.06 10.52 5.58
CA SER A 72 -9.03 10.88 4.54
C SER A 72 -8.53 12.07 3.71
N PRO A 73 -8.95 12.21 2.43
CA PRO A 73 -8.53 13.31 1.57
C PRO A 73 -8.78 14.71 2.14
N ASP A 74 -9.80 14.86 2.98
CA ASP A 74 -10.14 16.12 3.67
C ASP A 74 -9.41 16.31 5.02
N SER A 75 -8.51 15.38 5.40
CA SER A 75 -7.73 15.39 6.63
C SER A 75 -8.55 15.40 7.95
N ARG A 76 -9.85 15.05 7.87
CA ARG A 76 -10.76 15.06 9.03
C ARG A 76 -10.89 13.70 9.72
N ARG A 77 -10.62 12.62 8.99
CA ARG A 77 -10.74 11.25 9.49
C ARG A 77 -9.45 10.49 9.25
N ILE A 78 -9.25 9.45 10.04
CA ILE A 78 -8.16 8.50 9.84
C ILE A 78 -8.73 7.08 9.91
N ALA A 79 -8.45 6.28 8.89
CA ALA A 79 -8.68 4.85 8.89
C ALA A 79 -7.47 4.16 9.50
N TYR A 80 -7.67 3.12 10.31
CA TYR A 80 -6.55 2.35 10.86
C TYR A 80 -6.93 0.90 11.07
N LEU A 81 -5.92 0.04 11.01
CA LEU A 81 -6.05 -1.36 11.41
C LEU A 81 -5.69 -1.53 12.88
N ARG A 82 -6.49 -2.37 13.55
CA ARG A 82 -6.25 -2.90 14.88
C ARG A 82 -6.01 -4.40 14.75
N PHE A 83 -4.87 -4.85 15.20
CA PHE A 83 -4.50 -6.26 15.26
C PHE A 83 -4.65 -6.77 16.67
N ASP A 84 -5.44 -7.82 16.86
CA ASP A 84 -5.49 -8.59 18.09
C ASP A 84 -4.64 -9.83 17.91
N GLU A 85 -3.44 -9.81 18.49
CA GLU A 85 -2.48 -10.91 18.41
C GLU A 85 -2.44 -11.78 19.68
N SER A 86 -3.41 -11.63 20.58
CA SER A 86 -3.45 -12.34 21.85
C SER A 86 -3.37 -13.86 21.68
N GLU A 87 -4.06 -14.41 20.67
CA GLU A 87 -4.09 -15.83 20.35
C GLU A 87 -2.96 -16.31 19.40
N VAL A 88 -2.11 -15.39 18.92
CA VAL A 88 -0.97 -15.74 18.08
C VAL A 88 0.12 -16.38 18.93
N PRO A 89 0.75 -17.50 18.49
CA PRO A 89 1.82 -18.13 19.25
C PRO A 89 3.04 -17.24 19.49
N LEU A 90 3.67 -17.41 20.65
CA LEU A 90 4.92 -16.73 21.00
C LEU A 90 6.13 -17.48 20.43
N MET A 91 7.03 -16.73 19.82
CA MET A 91 8.38 -17.16 19.47
C MET A 91 9.36 -16.53 20.44
N GLU A 92 10.24 -17.34 20.99
CA GLU A 92 11.33 -16.86 21.85
C GLU A 92 12.67 -16.98 21.12
N MET A 93 13.41 -15.89 21.11
CA MET A 93 14.76 -15.81 20.54
C MET A 93 15.75 -15.25 21.56
N MET A 94 17.00 -15.67 21.44
CA MET A 94 18.09 -15.13 22.24
C MET A 94 18.62 -13.83 21.62
N ARG A 95 18.63 -12.76 22.39
CA ARG A 95 19.15 -11.46 21.96
C ARG A 95 20.62 -11.32 22.38
N PHE A 96 21.47 -11.07 21.38
CA PHE A 96 22.91 -10.86 21.56
C PHE A 96 23.21 -9.36 21.42
N ASP A 97 23.07 -8.61 22.50
CA ASP A 97 23.22 -7.14 22.52
C ASP A 97 24.53 -6.65 23.12
N GLY A 98 25.57 -7.48 23.04
CA GLY A 98 26.93 -7.15 23.54
C GLY A 98 27.10 -7.22 25.07
N LYS A 99 26.09 -7.73 25.78
CA LYS A 99 26.17 -7.97 27.23
C LYS A 99 26.80 -9.32 27.54
N LEU A 100 27.35 -9.43 28.74
CA LEU A 100 27.96 -10.70 29.21
C LEU A 100 26.94 -11.84 29.26
N TYR A 101 25.71 -11.53 29.67
CA TYR A 101 24.60 -12.48 29.70
C TYR A 101 23.54 -12.11 28.63
N ASN A 102 23.21 -13.06 27.79
CA ASN A 102 22.14 -12.94 26.79
C ASN A 102 20.78 -12.81 27.47
N ARG A 103 19.83 -12.23 26.73
CA ARG A 103 18.43 -12.09 27.17
C ARG A 103 17.49 -12.75 26.20
N ALA A 104 16.46 -13.40 26.71
CA ALA A 104 15.35 -13.84 25.89
C ALA A 104 14.56 -12.61 25.40
N TYR A 105 14.09 -12.71 24.17
CA TYR A 105 13.19 -11.77 23.52
C TYR A 105 12.04 -12.54 22.92
N SER A 106 10.81 -12.28 23.38
CA SER A 106 9.62 -12.98 22.94
C SER A 106 8.72 -12.04 22.15
N PHE A 107 8.21 -12.50 21.03
CA PHE A 107 7.28 -11.78 20.18
C PHE A 107 6.31 -12.74 19.50
N LYS A 108 5.18 -12.22 19.02
CA LYS A 108 4.19 -13.01 18.32
C LYS A 108 4.66 -13.37 16.92
N TYR A 109 4.64 -14.67 16.62
CA TYR A 109 5.14 -15.21 15.36
C TYR A 109 4.40 -16.50 15.02
N PRO A 110 3.41 -16.46 14.13
CA PRO A 110 2.70 -17.67 13.74
C PRO A 110 3.54 -18.46 12.73
N LYS A 111 3.73 -19.73 12.96
CA LYS A 111 4.25 -20.64 11.95
C LYS A 111 3.15 -21.02 10.96
N ALA A 112 3.53 -21.61 9.83
CA ALA A 112 2.59 -22.05 8.81
C ALA A 112 1.49 -22.94 9.42
N GLY A 113 0.23 -22.59 9.18
CA GLY A 113 -0.94 -23.29 9.69
C GLY A 113 -1.42 -22.86 11.09
N GLU A 114 -0.67 -22.02 11.81
CA GLU A 114 -1.08 -21.48 13.11
C GLU A 114 -2.01 -20.27 12.95
N ARG A 115 -2.56 -19.78 14.08
CA ARG A 115 -3.46 -18.63 14.11
C ARG A 115 -2.69 -17.35 13.81
N ASN A 116 -3.27 -16.52 12.95
CA ASN A 116 -2.86 -15.13 12.75
C ASN A 116 -3.61 -14.19 13.71
N SER A 117 -3.19 -12.93 13.72
CA SER A 117 -3.93 -11.85 14.38
C SER A 117 -5.34 -11.72 13.79
N VAL A 118 -6.30 -11.40 14.63
CA VAL A 118 -7.61 -10.93 14.18
C VAL A 118 -7.52 -9.46 13.86
N VAL A 119 -7.75 -9.10 12.58
CA VAL A 119 -7.57 -7.74 12.09
C VAL A 119 -8.91 -7.04 11.93
N GLN A 120 -9.00 -5.83 12.46
CA GLN A 120 -10.19 -4.98 12.41
C GLN A 120 -9.87 -3.65 11.72
N LEU A 121 -10.78 -3.17 10.90
CA LEU A 121 -10.72 -1.83 10.32
C LEU A 121 -11.57 -0.86 11.14
N TRP A 122 -10.97 0.27 11.53
CA TRP A 122 -11.60 1.33 12.28
C TRP A 122 -11.45 2.67 11.58
N ILE A 123 -12.42 3.55 11.79
CA ILE A 123 -12.38 4.95 11.36
C ILE A 123 -12.46 5.83 12.60
N ALA A 124 -11.53 6.76 12.76
CA ALA A 124 -11.60 7.78 13.80
C ALA A 124 -11.85 9.16 13.18
N ASP A 125 -12.79 9.88 13.74
CA ASP A 125 -13.03 11.30 13.45
C ASP A 125 -12.07 12.15 14.30
N LEU A 126 -11.26 12.95 13.65
CA LEU A 126 -10.19 13.72 14.32
C LEU A 126 -10.69 15.00 15.00
N GLU A 127 -11.91 15.42 14.74
CA GLU A 127 -12.53 16.57 15.41
C GLU A 127 -13.26 16.10 16.68
N THR A 128 -14.18 15.16 16.55
CA THR A 128 -15.03 14.69 17.64
C THR A 128 -14.36 13.63 18.52
N GLY A 129 -13.47 12.83 17.95
CA GLY A 129 -12.84 11.67 18.59
C GLY A 129 -13.69 10.42 18.54
N ALA A 130 -14.82 10.44 17.87
CA ALA A 130 -15.65 9.26 17.67
C ALA A 130 -14.87 8.21 16.87
N ARG A 131 -15.00 6.94 17.25
CA ARG A 131 -14.41 5.79 16.57
C ARG A 131 -15.51 4.83 16.15
N GLU A 132 -15.45 4.36 14.92
CA GLU A 132 -16.39 3.40 14.36
C GLU A 132 -15.63 2.20 13.78
N ARG A 133 -16.06 1.00 14.11
CA ARG A 133 -15.55 -0.23 13.53
C ARG A 133 -16.31 -0.51 12.23
N ILE A 134 -15.57 -0.74 11.15
CA ILE A 134 -16.12 -1.21 9.89
C ILE A 134 -16.33 -2.73 10.00
N ASP A 135 -17.50 -3.20 9.61
CA ASP A 135 -17.79 -4.63 9.53
C ASP A 135 -17.03 -5.22 8.33
N THR A 136 -16.06 -6.08 8.57
CA THR A 136 -15.28 -6.75 7.52
C THR A 136 -15.75 -8.18 7.24
N GLY A 137 -16.92 -8.55 7.75
CA GLY A 137 -17.54 -9.87 7.62
C GLY A 137 -17.29 -10.76 8.85
N GLU A 138 -17.94 -11.93 8.86
CA GLU A 138 -17.87 -12.89 9.96
C GLU A 138 -16.56 -13.69 9.98
N GLU A 139 -15.92 -13.86 8.80
CA GLU A 139 -14.65 -14.57 8.72
C GLU A 139 -13.51 -13.70 9.27
N THR A 140 -12.86 -14.20 10.29
CA THR A 140 -11.73 -13.53 10.97
C THR A 140 -10.36 -14.04 10.52
N ASP A 141 -10.29 -15.26 9.95
CA ASP A 141 -9.05 -15.84 9.40
C ASP A 141 -8.84 -15.36 7.96
N GLN A 142 -8.68 -14.07 7.81
CA GLN A 142 -8.48 -13.34 6.56
C GLN A 142 -7.37 -12.30 6.71
N TYR A 143 -6.92 -11.74 5.59
CA TYR A 143 -5.98 -10.62 5.58
C TYR A 143 -6.66 -9.34 5.07
N ILE A 144 -6.29 -8.20 5.67
CA ILE A 144 -6.63 -6.84 5.22
C ILE A 144 -5.31 -6.13 4.88
N PRO A 145 -4.63 -6.49 3.77
CA PRO A 145 -3.26 -6.06 3.53
C PRO A 145 -3.11 -4.56 3.28
N ARG A 146 -4.17 -3.88 2.83
CA ARG A 146 -4.17 -2.43 2.61
C ARG A 146 -5.51 -1.82 2.92
N ILE A 147 -5.47 -0.57 3.36
CA ILE A 147 -6.63 0.30 3.58
C ILE A 147 -6.35 1.68 3.00
N GLY A 148 -7.40 2.44 2.73
CA GLY A 148 -7.26 3.80 2.24
C GLY A 148 -8.59 4.47 1.98
N TRP A 149 -8.54 5.51 1.16
CA TRP A 149 -9.67 6.34 0.81
C TRP A 149 -9.77 6.53 -0.69
N THR A 150 -10.95 6.44 -1.22
CA THR A 150 -11.21 6.86 -2.60
C THR A 150 -11.00 8.38 -2.71
N PRO A 151 -10.73 8.92 -3.91
CA PRO A 151 -10.56 10.35 -4.09
C PRO A 151 -11.77 11.20 -3.68
N ASP A 152 -12.96 10.60 -3.57
CA ASP A 152 -14.19 11.25 -3.09
C ASP A 152 -14.47 11.00 -1.57
N GLY A 153 -13.51 10.42 -0.84
CA GLY A 153 -13.53 10.33 0.62
C GLY A 153 -14.29 9.15 1.20
N ARG A 154 -14.52 8.08 0.44
CA ARG A 154 -15.05 6.82 0.96
C ARG A 154 -13.91 5.91 1.38
N PRO A 155 -13.98 5.25 2.57
CA PRO A 155 -12.99 4.26 2.96
C PRO A 155 -13.02 3.07 2.01
N TRP A 156 -11.87 2.46 1.79
CA TRP A 156 -11.76 1.16 1.13
C TRP A 156 -10.74 0.29 1.84
N TYR A 157 -10.86 -1.02 1.66
CA TYR A 157 -9.88 -1.99 2.11
C TYR A 157 -9.74 -3.13 1.11
N TYR A 158 -8.57 -3.78 1.14
CA TYR A 158 -8.37 -5.05 0.48
C TYR A 158 -8.73 -6.18 1.43
N ARG A 159 -9.37 -7.20 0.89
CA ARG A 159 -9.62 -8.46 1.58
C ARG A 159 -8.97 -9.60 0.79
N LEU A 160 -8.19 -10.41 1.48
CA LEU A 160 -7.56 -11.59 0.93
C LEU A 160 -7.90 -12.76 1.87
N ASN A 161 -8.44 -13.85 1.34
CA ASN A 161 -8.73 -15.02 2.18
C ASN A 161 -7.43 -15.71 2.64
N ARG A 162 -7.52 -16.53 3.68
CA ARG A 162 -6.35 -17.24 4.25
C ARG A 162 -5.55 -18.04 3.21
N ARG A 163 -6.21 -18.65 2.23
CA ARG A 163 -5.58 -19.39 1.13
C ARG A 163 -4.92 -18.50 0.08
N GLN A 164 -5.14 -17.18 0.15
CA GLN A 164 -4.61 -16.18 -0.76
C GLN A 164 -4.98 -16.42 -2.24
N ASN A 165 -6.10 -17.06 -2.50
CA ASN A 165 -6.59 -17.32 -3.85
C ASN A 165 -7.86 -16.54 -4.23
N THR A 166 -8.36 -15.70 -3.32
CA THR A 166 -9.45 -14.76 -3.56
C THR A 166 -9.08 -13.40 -2.96
N PHE A 167 -8.91 -12.43 -3.84
CA PHE A 167 -8.61 -11.05 -3.50
C PHE A 167 -9.77 -10.14 -3.88
N GLU A 168 -10.13 -9.22 -3.01
CA GLU A 168 -11.20 -8.25 -3.23
C GLU A 168 -10.75 -6.84 -2.82
N MET A 169 -11.16 -5.84 -3.59
CA MET A 169 -11.18 -4.44 -3.15
C MET A 169 -12.60 -4.05 -2.82
N ILE A 170 -12.82 -3.64 -1.58
CA ILE A 170 -14.15 -3.31 -1.04
C ILE A 170 -14.16 -1.83 -0.69
N VAL A 171 -15.18 -1.11 -1.18
CA VAL A 171 -15.46 0.28 -0.85
C VAL A 171 -16.61 0.34 0.13
N CYS A 172 -16.43 1.06 1.23
CA CYS A 172 -17.46 1.33 2.23
C CYS A 172 -18.30 2.52 1.76
N GLU A 173 -19.57 2.27 1.46
CA GLU A 173 -20.52 3.28 1.06
C GLU A 173 -21.16 3.96 2.30
N PRO A 174 -21.78 5.13 2.15
CA PRO A 174 -22.53 5.75 3.25
C PRO A 174 -23.55 4.80 3.87
N HIS A 175 -23.80 4.98 5.16
CA HIS A 175 -24.76 4.16 5.95
C HIS A 175 -24.38 2.69 6.14
N GLY A 176 -23.09 2.37 6.06
CA GLY A 176 -22.54 1.05 6.38
C GLY A 176 -22.64 0.01 5.26
N ALA A 177 -23.23 0.33 4.12
CA ALA A 177 -23.21 -0.57 2.97
C ALA A 177 -21.79 -0.77 2.46
N GLN A 178 -21.51 -1.95 1.90
CA GLN A 178 -20.19 -2.27 1.34
C GLN A 178 -20.36 -2.83 -0.06
N ARG A 179 -19.39 -2.54 -0.93
CA ARG A 179 -19.43 -3.01 -2.30
C ARG A 179 -18.06 -3.46 -2.76
N THR A 180 -17.97 -4.72 -3.20
CA THR A 180 -16.81 -5.22 -3.91
C THR A 180 -16.74 -4.55 -5.28
N VAL A 181 -15.69 -3.78 -5.53
CA VAL A 181 -15.48 -3.03 -6.78
C VAL A 181 -14.48 -3.72 -7.71
N TYR A 182 -13.71 -4.63 -7.16
CA TYR A 182 -12.78 -5.50 -7.87
C TYR A 182 -12.67 -6.83 -7.13
N GLU A 183 -12.64 -7.93 -7.90
CA GLU A 183 -12.38 -9.28 -7.39
C GLU A 183 -11.42 -10.00 -8.33
N GLU A 184 -10.47 -10.72 -7.76
CA GLU A 184 -9.58 -11.63 -8.46
C GLU A 184 -9.60 -13.00 -7.78
N ARG A 185 -9.72 -14.05 -8.60
CA ARG A 185 -9.64 -15.44 -8.15
C ARG A 185 -8.59 -16.17 -8.94
N ALA A 186 -7.75 -16.92 -8.26
CA ALA A 186 -6.73 -17.76 -8.86
C ALA A 186 -6.93 -19.22 -8.44
N GLN A 187 -6.46 -20.14 -9.26
CA GLN A 187 -6.53 -21.58 -8.95
C GLN A 187 -5.60 -21.93 -7.78
N GLN A 188 -4.41 -21.36 -7.75
CA GLN A 188 -3.42 -21.56 -6.68
C GLN A 188 -3.47 -20.39 -5.69
N TYR A 189 -2.93 -19.24 -6.06
CA TYR A 189 -2.91 -18.02 -5.27
C TYR A 189 -2.87 -16.79 -6.18
N VAL A 190 -3.38 -15.68 -5.68
CA VAL A 190 -3.26 -14.36 -6.31
C VAL A 190 -1.86 -13.83 -6.07
N GLU A 191 -1.26 -13.16 -7.06
CA GLU A 191 0.04 -12.51 -6.90
C GLU A 191 0.01 -11.52 -5.72
N ARG A 192 1.15 -11.31 -5.09
CA ARG A 192 1.28 -10.48 -3.91
C ARG A 192 0.60 -9.13 -4.06
N VAL A 193 -0.31 -8.83 -3.16
CA VAL A 193 -1.04 -7.57 -3.09
C VAL A 193 -0.20 -6.52 -2.37
N ASP A 194 0.11 -5.42 -3.05
CA ASP A 194 0.95 -4.33 -2.55
C ASP A 194 0.31 -2.94 -2.78
N ASP A 195 1.04 -1.86 -2.46
CA ASP A 195 0.60 -0.48 -2.66
C ASP A 195 0.38 -0.13 -4.14
N GLY A 196 1.03 -0.85 -5.06
CA GLY A 196 0.91 -0.65 -6.51
C GLY A 196 -0.16 -1.51 -7.18
N THR A 197 -0.89 -2.33 -6.43
CA THR A 197 -1.95 -3.19 -6.97
C THR A 197 -3.08 -2.36 -7.57
N VAL A 198 -3.49 -1.29 -6.89
CA VAL A 198 -4.51 -0.35 -7.36
C VAL A 198 -3.97 1.07 -7.39
N THR A 199 -4.24 1.80 -8.49
CA THR A 199 -3.90 3.21 -8.64
C THR A 199 -5.14 3.99 -9.09
N PHE A 200 -5.63 4.91 -8.26
CA PHE A 200 -6.75 5.77 -8.64
C PHE A 200 -6.36 6.74 -9.76
N VAL A 201 -7.20 6.83 -10.76
CA VAL A 201 -7.08 7.76 -11.88
C VAL A 201 -7.86 9.04 -11.62
N ASP A 202 -9.07 8.89 -11.11
CA ASP A 202 -9.98 9.97 -10.71
C ASP A 202 -11.01 9.46 -9.68
N ARG A 203 -12.11 10.20 -9.49
CA ARG A 203 -13.15 9.85 -8.50
C ARG A 203 -13.93 8.56 -8.79
N ASP A 204 -13.88 8.05 -10.03
CA ASP A 204 -14.60 6.84 -10.44
C ASP A 204 -13.67 5.76 -11.01
N ARG A 205 -12.55 6.15 -11.63
CA ARG A 205 -11.70 5.20 -12.34
C ARG A 205 -10.44 4.87 -11.56
N PHE A 206 -10.01 3.62 -11.66
CA PHE A 206 -8.77 3.13 -11.10
C PHE A 206 -8.12 2.09 -12.03
N LEU A 207 -6.80 1.99 -11.98
CA LEU A 207 -6.01 0.96 -12.63
C LEU A 207 -5.75 -0.17 -11.63
N VAL A 208 -5.78 -1.40 -12.12
CA VAL A 208 -5.37 -2.59 -11.38
C VAL A 208 -4.25 -3.27 -12.14
N ARG A 209 -3.21 -3.69 -11.44
CA ARG A 209 -2.24 -4.67 -11.95
C ARG A 209 -2.79 -6.05 -11.67
N GLN A 210 -3.02 -6.84 -12.71
CA GLN A 210 -3.68 -8.13 -12.64
C GLN A 210 -3.01 -9.14 -13.56
N GLU A 211 -2.79 -10.36 -13.06
CA GLU A 211 -2.14 -11.47 -13.79
C GLU A 211 -3.16 -12.51 -14.27
N SER A 212 -4.20 -12.78 -13.50
CA SER A 212 -5.09 -13.93 -13.62
C SER A 212 -5.75 -14.12 -14.98
N HIS A 213 -5.88 -13.05 -15.79
CA HIS A 213 -6.51 -13.13 -17.11
C HIS A 213 -5.59 -13.68 -18.21
N THR A 214 -4.29 -13.45 -18.10
CA THR A 214 -3.35 -13.73 -19.21
C THR A 214 -2.13 -14.55 -18.81
N GLY A 215 -1.88 -14.73 -17.51
CA GLY A 215 -0.65 -15.29 -16.98
C GLY A 215 0.54 -14.30 -17.01
N PHE A 216 0.28 -13.04 -17.31
CA PHE A 216 1.23 -11.93 -17.24
C PHE A 216 0.60 -10.75 -16.53
N MET A 217 1.35 -10.06 -15.70
CA MET A 217 0.89 -8.89 -14.97
C MET A 217 0.63 -7.71 -15.92
N HIS A 218 -0.62 -7.34 -16.11
CA HIS A 218 -1.04 -6.26 -16.99
C HIS A 218 -1.90 -5.23 -16.27
N LEU A 219 -2.07 -4.05 -16.92
CA LEU A 219 -2.92 -2.98 -16.44
C LEU A 219 -4.32 -3.09 -17.04
N TYR A 220 -5.29 -3.02 -16.15
CA TYR A 220 -6.71 -2.95 -16.48
C TYR A 220 -7.32 -1.70 -15.87
N LEU A 221 -8.13 -0.99 -16.65
CA LEU A 221 -8.89 0.17 -16.19
C LEU A 221 -10.26 -0.28 -15.72
N TYR A 222 -10.60 0.09 -14.50
CA TYR A 222 -11.89 -0.17 -13.86
C TYR A 222 -12.62 1.14 -13.54
N SER A 223 -13.93 1.05 -13.41
CA SER A 223 -14.80 2.06 -12.79
C SER A 223 -15.34 1.51 -11.48
N LEU A 224 -15.34 2.34 -10.45
CA LEU A 224 -15.98 2.01 -9.17
C LEU A 224 -17.45 1.63 -9.34
N ARG A 225 -18.13 2.09 -10.40
CA ARG A 225 -19.56 1.88 -10.64
C ARG A 225 -19.86 0.78 -11.64
N ARG A 226 -19.03 0.64 -12.68
CA ARG A 226 -19.32 -0.18 -13.87
C ARG A 226 -18.44 -1.43 -13.99
N GLY A 227 -17.45 -1.60 -13.11
CA GLY A 227 -16.46 -2.68 -13.21
C GLY A 227 -15.43 -2.42 -14.30
N ILE A 228 -14.95 -3.47 -14.96
CA ILE A 228 -13.90 -3.37 -15.99
C ILE A 228 -14.32 -2.50 -17.17
N LEU A 229 -13.44 -1.60 -17.60
CA LEU A 229 -13.62 -0.71 -18.74
C LEU A 229 -12.71 -1.06 -19.91
N GLU A 230 -11.43 -1.38 -19.66
CA GLU A 230 -10.42 -1.56 -20.70
C GLU A 230 -9.24 -2.41 -20.20
N GLN A 231 -8.68 -3.25 -21.06
CA GLN A 231 -7.35 -3.79 -20.88
C GLN A 231 -6.33 -2.83 -21.50
N VAL A 232 -5.58 -2.11 -20.65
CA VAL A 232 -4.69 -1.02 -21.07
C VAL A 232 -3.38 -1.54 -21.66
N THR A 233 -2.85 -2.63 -21.11
CA THR A 233 -1.62 -3.27 -21.60
C THR A 233 -1.83 -4.74 -21.91
N LYS A 234 -1.09 -5.28 -22.88
CA LYS A 234 -1.18 -6.68 -23.30
C LYS A 234 0.12 -7.14 -23.97
N GLY A 235 0.40 -8.45 -23.87
CA GLY A 235 1.57 -9.07 -24.51
C GLY A 235 2.17 -10.17 -23.63
N PRO A 236 3.22 -10.87 -24.11
CA PRO A 236 3.94 -11.90 -23.34
C PRO A 236 5.03 -11.24 -22.46
N TRP A 237 4.65 -10.29 -21.62
CA TRP A 237 5.53 -9.49 -20.76
C TRP A 237 4.71 -8.88 -19.60
N GLU A 238 5.38 -8.33 -18.61
CA GLU A 238 4.75 -7.85 -17.39
C GLU A 238 4.93 -6.36 -17.15
N VAL A 239 3.92 -5.74 -16.57
CA VAL A 239 4.01 -4.46 -15.88
C VAL A 239 4.47 -4.71 -14.46
N THR A 240 5.68 -4.27 -14.13
CA THR A 240 6.26 -4.50 -12.81
C THR A 240 5.91 -3.41 -11.80
N GLN A 241 5.60 -2.21 -12.28
CA GLN A 241 5.25 -1.07 -11.43
C GLN A 241 4.43 -0.04 -12.21
N VAL A 242 3.39 0.50 -11.59
CA VAL A 242 2.75 1.75 -12.02
C VAL A 242 3.53 2.91 -11.41
N VAL A 243 4.08 3.78 -12.26
CA VAL A 243 4.82 4.96 -11.82
C VAL A 243 3.86 6.11 -11.49
N GLY A 244 2.77 6.23 -12.25
CA GLY A 244 1.71 7.21 -11.99
C GLY A 244 0.84 7.48 -13.21
N THR A 245 -0.12 8.39 -13.06
CA THR A 245 -1.07 8.78 -14.11
C THR A 245 -1.40 10.28 -14.04
N ASP A 246 -1.69 10.88 -15.19
CA ASP A 246 -2.23 12.24 -15.32
C ASP A 246 -3.76 12.25 -15.59
N GLY A 247 -4.41 11.09 -15.46
CA GLY A 247 -5.84 10.92 -15.77
C GLY A 247 -6.14 10.63 -17.24
N ARG A 248 -5.14 10.68 -18.13
CA ARG A 248 -5.26 10.38 -19.57
C ARG A 248 -4.29 9.29 -20.01
N ARG A 249 -3.11 9.28 -19.44
CA ARG A 249 -2.03 8.31 -19.65
C ARG A 249 -1.62 7.68 -18.32
N VAL A 250 -1.01 6.52 -18.41
CA VAL A 250 -0.31 5.86 -17.32
C VAL A 250 1.15 5.67 -17.71
N TRP A 251 2.06 5.90 -16.76
CA TRP A 251 3.49 5.59 -16.86
C TRP A 251 3.78 4.36 -16.02
N PHE A 252 4.56 3.43 -16.57
CA PHE A 252 4.82 2.14 -15.94
C PHE A 252 6.18 1.59 -16.31
N LEU A 253 6.72 0.74 -15.45
CA LEU A 253 7.89 -0.07 -15.73
C LEU A 253 7.46 -1.45 -16.25
N SER A 254 8.19 -1.97 -17.21
CA SER A 254 7.84 -3.23 -17.89
C SER A 254 9.05 -4.06 -18.29
N THR A 255 8.82 -5.39 -18.36
CA THR A 255 9.76 -6.40 -18.89
C THR A 255 9.68 -6.57 -20.42
N GLU A 256 8.94 -5.72 -21.14
CA GLU A 256 8.61 -5.94 -22.56
C GLU A 256 9.85 -6.18 -23.45
N THR A 257 10.98 -5.55 -23.14
CA THR A 257 12.21 -5.75 -23.93
C THR A 257 12.98 -7.01 -23.55
N SER A 258 12.86 -7.45 -22.30
CA SER A 258 13.50 -8.67 -21.77
C SER A 258 13.06 -8.90 -20.33
N PRO A 259 12.91 -10.15 -19.87
CA PRO A 259 12.68 -10.47 -18.46
C PRO A 259 13.76 -9.90 -17.53
N LEU A 260 14.98 -9.72 -18.03
CA LEU A 260 16.12 -9.19 -17.27
C LEU A 260 16.21 -7.66 -17.25
N ARG A 261 15.27 -6.97 -17.90
CA ARG A 261 15.30 -5.50 -18.05
C ARG A 261 14.04 -4.87 -17.52
N ARG A 262 14.16 -3.63 -17.10
CA ARG A 262 13.03 -2.76 -16.73
C ARG A 262 13.18 -1.44 -17.45
N ASN A 263 12.23 -1.12 -18.31
CA ASN A 263 12.17 0.16 -19.02
C ASN A 263 10.90 0.92 -18.66
N LEU A 264 10.98 2.25 -18.72
CA LEU A 264 9.84 3.14 -18.52
C LEU A 264 9.07 3.28 -19.83
N TYR A 265 7.77 3.12 -19.73
CA TYR A 265 6.80 3.29 -20.81
C TYR A 265 5.70 4.25 -20.39
N SER A 266 5.01 4.81 -21.38
CA SER A 266 3.71 5.44 -21.20
C SER A 266 2.71 4.91 -22.22
N VAL A 267 1.43 4.86 -21.83
CA VAL A 267 0.33 4.47 -22.71
C VAL A 267 -0.92 5.27 -22.33
N ARG A 268 -1.79 5.56 -23.29
CA ARG A 268 -3.10 6.14 -23.01
C ARG A 268 -3.98 5.10 -22.29
N LEU A 269 -4.92 5.57 -21.49
CA LEU A 269 -5.82 4.69 -20.72
C LEU A 269 -6.75 3.84 -21.62
N ASP A 270 -6.87 4.16 -22.92
CA ASP A 270 -7.55 3.35 -23.94
C ASP A 270 -6.61 2.34 -24.64
N GLY A 271 -5.41 2.11 -24.09
CA GLY A 271 -4.41 1.18 -24.62
C GLY A 271 -3.67 1.65 -25.89
N LYS A 272 -3.99 2.84 -26.40
CA LYS A 272 -3.37 3.38 -27.61
C LYS A 272 -2.14 4.25 -27.32
N ASP A 273 -1.36 4.54 -28.35
CA ASP A 273 -0.21 5.44 -28.30
C ASP A 273 0.78 5.06 -27.17
N LYS A 274 1.13 3.76 -27.10
CA LYS A 274 2.19 3.27 -26.20
C LYS A 274 3.54 3.74 -26.68
N GLN A 275 4.36 4.30 -25.77
CA GLN A 275 5.70 4.80 -26.05
C GLN A 275 6.67 4.23 -25.02
N ARG A 276 7.85 3.79 -25.47
CA ARG A 276 9.00 3.49 -24.63
C ARG A 276 9.80 4.76 -24.41
N LEU A 277 10.02 5.14 -23.16
CA LEU A 277 10.65 6.41 -22.77
C LEU A 277 12.14 6.26 -22.41
N THR A 278 12.58 5.05 -22.06
CA THR A 278 13.98 4.74 -21.76
C THR A 278 14.52 3.70 -22.73
N THR A 279 15.76 3.86 -23.20
CA THR A 279 16.34 3.04 -24.29
C THR A 279 17.50 2.15 -23.84
N GLY A 280 18.02 2.33 -22.63
CA GLY A 280 19.16 1.57 -22.11
C GLY A 280 18.87 0.08 -21.92
N GLU A 281 19.91 -0.72 -22.06
CA GLU A 281 19.89 -2.16 -21.84
C GLU A 281 20.22 -2.49 -20.39
N GLY A 282 19.25 -2.33 -19.49
CA GLY A 282 19.45 -2.55 -18.06
C GLY A 282 18.17 -2.36 -17.27
N TYR A 283 18.34 -2.04 -16.02
CA TYR A 283 17.27 -1.85 -15.06
C TYR A 283 17.04 -0.37 -14.76
N TYR A 284 15.85 0.12 -15.01
CA TYR A 284 15.40 1.44 -14.62
C TYR A 284 14.47 1.39 -13.44
N THR A 285 14.60 2.37 -12.53
CA THR A 285 13.56 2.82 -11.64
C THR A 285 13.09 4.20 -12.09
N ALA A 286 11.88 4.60 -11.68
CA ALA A 286 11.35 5.92 -12.00
C ALA A 286 10.51 6.46 -10.84
N ALA A 287 10.78 7.71 -10.44
CA ALA A 287 10.00 8.45 -9.45
C ALA A 287 9.43 9.71 -10.11
N PRO A 288 8.10 9.90 -10.15
CA PRO A 288 7.49 11.02 -10.83
C PRO A 288 7.49 12.29 -9.97
N SER A 289 7.52 13.45 -10.64
CA SER A 289 7.12 14.71 -10.02
C SER A 289 5.60 14.81 -9.90
N ALA A 290 5.10 15.68 -9.04
CA ALA A 290 3.69 16.04 -9.02
C ALA A 290 3.24 16.49 -10.43
N GLY A 291 2.11 15.92 -10.91
CA GLY A 291 1.55 16.21 -12.24
C GLY A 291 2.31 15.58 -13.40
N MET A 292 3.19 14.61 -13.18
CA MET A 292 3.83 13.76 -14.20
C MET A 292 4.65 14.54 -15.26
N LYS A 293 5.17 15.73 -14.92
CA LYS A 293 5.94 16.57 -15.86
C LYS A 293 7.40 16.16 -15.97
N TYR A 294 7.95 15.62 -14.89
CA TYR A 294 9.33 15.16 -14.79
C TYR A 294 9.40 13.82 -14.07
N PHE A 295 10.49 13.09 -14.30
CA PHE A 295 10.82 11.84 -13.62
C PHE A 295 12.29 11.88 -13.17
N ILE A 296 12.56 11.41 -11.98
CA ILE A 296 13.90 10.98 -11.61
C ILE A 296 14.00 9.51 -12.02
N THR A 297 14.87 9.21 -12.98
CA THR A 297 15.17 7.84 -13.39
C THR A 297 16.53 7.42 -12.85
N THR A 298 16.65 6.19 -12.39
CA THR A 298 17.94 5.58 -12.06
C THR A 298 18.15 4.35 -12.93
N PHE A 299 19.26 4.33 -13.65
CA PHE A 299 19.64 3.24 -14.55
C PHE A 299 20.87 2.51 -14.01
N SER A 300 20.89 1.19 -14.15
CA SER A 300 22.11 0.38 -13.97
C SER A 300 22.05 -0.89 -14.82
N ASN A 301 23.22 -1.50 -15.04
CA ASN A 301 23.38 -2.84 -15.60
C ASN A 301 24.65 -3.50 -15.05
N ALA A 302 25.00 -4.68 -15.54
CA ALA A 302 26.15 -5.45 -15.04
C ALA A 302 27.50 -4.71 -15.17
N SER A 303 27.64 -3.73 -16.08
CA SER A 303 28.87 -2.99 -16.32
C SER A 303 28.75 -1.48 -16.03
N THR A 304 27.56 -1.01 -15.67
CA THR A 304 27.29 0.41 -15.42
C THR A 304 26.70 0.57 -14.03
N PRO A 305 27.40 1.25 -13.09
CA PRO A 305 26.83 1.65 -11.81
C PRO A 305 25.60 2.54 -11.96
N ASN A 306 24.88 2.80 -10.86
CA ASN A 306 23.70 3.66 -10.88
C ASN A 306 23.99 5.03 -11.49
N VAL A 307 23.26 5.36 -12.54
CA VAL A 307 23.22 6.69 -13.18
C VAL A 307 21.84 7.27 -12.95
N THR A 308 21.77 8.42 -12.27
CA THR A 308 20.50 9.08 -11.93
C THR A 308 20.35 10.34 -12.80
N GLU A 309 19.19 10.46 -13.44
CA GLU A 309 18.85 11.57 -14.33
C GLU A 309 17.48 12.13 -14.01
N VAL A 310 17.31 13.42 -14.26
CA VAL A 310 15.99 14.06 -14.34
C VAL A 310 15.58 14.07 -15.80
N CYS A 311 14.46 13.45 -16.12
CA CYS A 311 13.89 13.39 -17.47
C CYS A 311 12.56 14.14 -17.52
N ASP A 312 12.21 14.69 -18.68
CA ASP A 312 10.87 15.21 -18.95
C ASP A 312 9.84 14.07 -19.15
N ALA A 313 8.57 14.43 -19.31
CA ALA A 313 7.47 13.46 -19.50
C ALA A 313 7.61 12.57 -20.75
N ALA A 314 8.44 12.97 -21.72
CA ALA A 314 8.77 12.20 -22.92
C ALA A 314 10.02 11.31 -22.75
N GLY A 315 10.62 11.30 -21.55
CA GLY A 315 11.82 10.52 -21.25
C GLY A 315 13.12 11.17 -21.69
N LYS A 316 13.09 12.44 -22.14
CA LYS A 316 14.31 13.15 -22.54
C LYS A 316 15.08 13.65 -21.32
N PRO A 317 16.38 13.33 -21.16
CA PRO A 317 17.18 13.84 -20.07
C PRO A 317 17.23 15.38 -20.06
N VAL A 318 16.97 15.96 -18.89
CA VAL A 318 17.06 17.41 -18.62
C VAL A 318 18.30 17.70 -17.79
N ARG A 319 18.67 16.77 -16.92
CA ARG A 319 19.85 16.87 -16.03
C ARG A 319 20.30 15.47 -15.62
N THR A 320 21.61 15.31 -15.56
CA THR A 320 22.31 14.14 -15.00
C THR A 320 22.94 14.51 -13.66
#